data_9111f88cbbf3144aa353de77e8a9246e
#
_entry.id   9111f88cbbf3144aa353de77e8a9246e
#
_cell.length_a   1.000
_cell.length_b   1.000
_cell.length_c   1.000
_cell.angle_alpha   90.00
_cell.angle_beta   90.00
_cell.angle_gamma   90.00
#
_symmetry.space_group_name_H-M   'P 1'
#
loop_
_entity.id
_entity.type
_entity.pdbx_description
1 polymer ?
#
loop_
_entity_poly.entity_id
_entity_poly.type
_entity_poly.pdbx_seq_one_letter_code
_entity_poly.pdbx_strand_id
1 'polypeptide(L)'
;MAITSTTGAVQSKRDSTTDRIVSHSTITGTTSRRPNTSTVVNHVSDRTVTGLARSSAQRSVDGKSSGTETTTGTDTVGAYVASRVVGDTVSGLKVPVAEGRATYPVAGSVIRALTATVTYTGKPSVSRTRREVVTYDGSATATLVITRNGTTKTCKLPLSHGKPVCQ
;
A
#
# COMPACT_ATOMS: atom_id res chain seq x y z
N MET A 1 -13.14 13.33 -0.28
CA MET A 1 -12.12 13.83 0.67
C MET A 1 -12.83 14.69 1.70
N ALA A 2 -12.54 14.49 2.99
CA ALA A 2 -13.02 15.34 4.09
C ALA A 2 -11.82 15.92 4.83
N ILE A 3 -11.91 17.20 5.20
CA ILE A 3 -10.87 17.97 5.88
C ILE A 3 -11.48 18.53 7.17
N THR A 4 -10.76 18.40 8.29
CA THR A 4 -11.20 18.94 9.57
C THR A 4 -10.08 19.70 10.28
N SER A 5 -10.45 20.75 11.00
CA SER A 5 -9.53 21.55 11.82
C SER A 5 -9.20 20.85 13.15
N THR A 6 -8.31 21.44 13.93
CA THR A 6 -7.98 21.06 15.31
C THR A 6 -9.18 21.09 16.27
N THR A 7 -10.20 21.89 15.97
CA THR A 7 -11.46 21.97 16.74
C THR A 7 -12.54 21.02 16.23
N GLY A 8 -12.23 20.22 15.18
CA GLY A 8 -13.17 19.31 14.55
C GLY A 8 -14.10 19.95 13.52
N ALA A 9 -13.96 21.24 13.24
CA ALA A 9 -14.77 21.93 12.23
C ALA A 9 -14.41 21.44 10.83
N VAL A 10 -15.43 21.17 10.00
CA VAL A 10 -15.25 20.79 8.60
C VAL A 10 -14.73 21.97 7.79
N GLN A 11 -13.75 21.72 6.94
CA GLN A 11 -13.11 22.71 6.09
C GLN A 11 -13.31 22.39 4.61
N SER A 12 -13.54 23.40 3.79
CA SER A 12 -13.65 23.25 2.33
C SER A 12 -12.28 23.18 1.65
N LYS A 13 -11.24 23.70 2.30
CA LYS A 13 -9.85 23.68 1.85
C LYS A 13 -8.90 23.57 3.02
N ARG A 14 -7.69 23.10 2.75
CA ARG A 14 -6.61 23.02 3.74
C ARG A 14 -6.09 24.43 4.09
N ASP A 15 -5.89 24.66 5.40
CA ASP A 15 -5.25 25.85 5.95
C ASP A 15 -4.33 25.50 7.14
N SER A 16 -3.84 26.51 7.86
CA SER A 16 -2.94 26.34 9.00
C SER A 16 -3.57 25.63 10.21
N THR A 17 -4.89 25.59 10.29
CA THR A 17 -5.64 24.93 11.39
C THR A 17 -6.05 23.51 11.03
N THR A 18 -5.80 23.05 9.82
CA THR A 18 -6.13 21.69 9.37
C THR A 18 -5.36 20.67 10.19
N ASP A 19 -6.08 19.76 10.85
CA ASP A 19 -5.47 18.67 11.62
C ASP A 19 -5.68 17.32 10.98
N ARG A 20 -6.83 17.07 10.33
CA ARG A 20 -7.19 15.76 9.81
C ARG A 20 -7.66 15.82 8.37
N ILE A 21 -7.20 14.84 7.58
CA ILE A 21 -7.68 14.58 6.23
C ILE A 21 -8.10 13.13 6.11
N VAL A 22 -9.32 12.91 5.63
CA VAL A 22 -9.82 11.58 5.22
C VAL A 22 -9.98 11.60 3.72
N SER A 23 -9.38 10.65 3.04
CA SER A 23 -9.52 10.47 1.60
C SER A 23 -10.09 9.10 1.28
N HIS A 24 -11.00 9.07 0.33
CA HIS A 24 -11.50 7.86 -0.33
C HIS A 24 -11.24 8.02 -1.82
N SER A 25 -10.70 6.99 -2.47
CA SER A 25 -10.52 6.97 -3.92
C SER A 25 -10.92 5.63 -4.50
N THR A 26 -11.55 5.66 -5.65
CA THR A 26 -11.88 4.50 -6.45
C THR A 26 -11.31 4.69 -7.85
N ILE A 27 -10.61 3.69 -8.36
CA ILE A 27 -10.08 3.66 -9.71
C ILE A 27 -10.66 2.43 -10.39
N THR A 28 -11.34 2.65 -11.52
CA THR A 28 -11.84 1.58 -12.37
C THR A 28 -11.47 1.89 -13.81
N GLY A 29 -11.14 0.87 -14.57
CA GLY A 29 -10.79 1.10 -15.97
C GLY A 29 -10.40 -0.17 -16.70
N THR A 30 -10.30 -0.04 -18.02
CA THR A 30 -9.76 -1.08 -18.88
C THR A 30 -8.59 -0.49 -19.66
N THR A 31 -7.51 -1.25 -19.74
CA THR A 31 -6.30 -0.87 -20.48
C THR A 31 -5.79 -2.04 -21.33
N SER A 32 -5.13 -1.72 -22.43
CA SER A 32 -4.42 -2.70 -23.25
C SER A 32 -2.96 -2.24 -23.38
N ARG A 33 -2.04 -2.96 -22.76
CA ARG A 33 -0.61 -2.64 -22.77
C ARG A 33 0.16 -3.38 -23.86
N ARG A 34 -0.44 -4.45 -24.42
CA ARG A 34 0.14 -5.29 -25.45
C ARG A 34 -0.94 -5.62 -26.48
N PRO A 35 -0.58 -5.86 -27.75
CA PRO A 35 -1.53 -6.42 -28.71
C PRO A 35 -2.17 -7.68 -28.15
N ASN A 36 -3.45 -7.88 -28.41
CA ASN A 36 -4.24 -9.04 -27.97
C ASN A 36 -4.32 -9.25 -26.45
N THR A 37 -4.18 -8.17 -25.66
CA THR A 37 -4.40 -8.22 -24.21
C THR A 37 -5.39 -7.14 -23.78
N SER A 38 -6.24 -7.47 -22.81
CA SER A 38 -7.13 -6.52 -22.14
C SER A 38 -7.01 -6.72 -20.65
N THR A 39 -6.84 -5.62 -19.90
CA THR A 39 -6.74 -5.64 -18.44
C THR A 39 -7.82 -4.75 -17.84
N VAL A 40 -8.69 -5.35 -17.03
CA VAL A 40 -9.65 -4.64 -16.20
C VAL A 40 -9.04 -4.41 -14.83
N VAL A 41 -9.10 -3.16 -14.36
CA VAL A 41 -8.55 -2.74 -13.07
C VAL A 41 -9.68 -2.18 -12.21
N ASN A 42 -9.76 -2.63 -10.95
CA ASN A 42 -10.59 -2.05 -9.92
C ASN A 42 -9.73 -1.86 -8.68
N HIS A 43 -9.72 -0.65 -8.12
CA HIS A 43 -8.94 -0.33 -6.91
C HIS A 43 -9.72 0.67 -6.05
N VAL A 44 -9.73 0.39 -4.73
CA VAL A 44 -10.32 1.27 -3.71
C VAL A 44 -9.26 1.55 -2.65
N SER A 45 -9.20 2.79 -2.19
CA SER A 45 -8.27 3.20 -1.14
C SER A 45 -8.94 4.19 -0.19
N ASP A 46 -8.83 3.91 1.10
CA ASP A 46 -9.23 4.78 2.19
C ASP A 46 -8.00 5.14 3.01
N ARG A 47 -7.82 6.42 3.31
CA ARG A 47 -6.72 6.90 4.13
C ARG A 47 -7.16 8.01 5.06
N THR A 48 -6.67 7.94 6.30
CA THR A 48 -6.80 9.01 7.30
C THR A 48 -5.41 9.47 7.69
N VAL A 49 -5.20 10.78 7.67
CA VAL A 49 -3.99 11.42 8.19
C VAL A 49 -4.41 12.41 9.24
N THR A 50 -3.79 12.36 10.43
CA THR A 50 -3.99 13.31 11.54
C THR A 50 -2.67 13.93 11.96
N GLY A 51 -2.71 14.97 12.81
CA GLY A 51 -1.52 15.70 13.23
C GLY A 51 -0.97 16.59 12.12
N LEU A 52 -1.85 17.14 11.28
CA LEU A 52 -1.45 18.02 10.16
C LEU A 52 -1.32 19.49 10.59
N ALA A 53 -1.84 19.84 11.76
CA ALA A 53 -1.72 21.20 12.29
C ALA A 53 -0.24 21.59 12.47
N ARG A 54 0.06 22.87 12.27
CA ARG A 54 1.43 23.39 12.34
C ARG A 54 2.08 23.16 13.71
N SER A 55 1.28 23.08 14.78
CA SER A 55 1.74 22.81 16.16
C SER A 55 1.94 21.33 16.47
N SER A 56 1.57 20.42 15.55
CA SER A 56 1.67 18.99 15.81
C SER A 56 3.12 18.51 15.71
N ALA A 57 3.60 17.87 16.77
CA ALA A 57 4.93 17.26 16.81
C ALA A 57 4.99 15.92 16.04
N GLN A 58 3.84 15.35 15.69
CA GLN A 58 3.74 14.03 15.09
C GLN A 58 2.53 13.93 14.17
N ARG A 59 2.68 13.17 13.08
CA ARG A 59 1.60 12.76 12.19
C ARG A 59 1.27 11.30 12.41
N SER A 60 -0.02 10.96 12.37
CA SER A 60 -0.50 9.57 12.29
C SER A 60 -1.12 9.29 10.94
N VAL A 61 -0.84 8.11 10.41
CA VAL A 61 -1.42 7.64 9.14
C VAL A 61 -2.02 6.27 9.36
N ASP A 62 -3.30 6.13 8.99
CA ASP A 62 -4.03 4.88 8.91
C ASP A 62 -4.66 4.75 7.54
N GLY A 63 -4.81 3.52 7.04
CA GLY A 63 -5.45 3.33 5.75
C GLY A 63 -5.53 1.88 5.32
N LYS A 64 -6.43 1.64 4.37
CA LYS A 64 -6.57 0.36 3.68
C LYS A 64 -6.72 0.62 2.20
N SER A 65 -6.15 -0.25 1.39
CA SER A 65 -6.46 -0.31 -0.01
C SER A 65 -6.62 -1.75 -0.47
N SER A 66 -7.47 -1.95 -1.46
CA SER A 66 -7.64 -3.24 -2.13
C SER A 66 -7.81 -3.02 -3.62
N GLY A 67 -7.33 -3.97 -4.41
CA GLY A 67 -7.45 -3.89 -5.85
C GLY A 67 -7.47 -5.26 -6.50
N THR A 68 -8.13 -5.33 -7.64
CA THR A 68 -8.14 -6.49 -8.53
C THR A 68 -7.73 -6.06 -9.93
N GLU A 69 -6.89 -6.85 -10.55
CA GLU A 69 -6.55 -6.73 -11.97
C GLU A 69 -6.87 -8.06 -12.62
N THR A 70 -7.63 -8.04 -13.71
CA THR A 70 -7.89 -9.24 -14.52
C THR A 70 -7.44 -8.97 -15.94
N THR A 71 -6.46 -9.73 -16.41
CA THR A 71 -5.92 -9.64 -17.76
C THR A 71 -6.35 -10.87 -18.55
N THR A 72 -6.97 -10.66 -19.70
CA THR A 72 -7.20 -11.68 -20.70
C THR A 72 -6.27 -11.44 -21.88
N GLY A 73 -5.75 -12.50 -22.46
CA GLY A 73 -4.84 -12.37 -23.58
C GLY A 73 -4.48 -13.68 -24.22
N THR A 74 -3.62 -13.59 -25.25
CA THR A 74 -3.04 -14.75 -25.93
C THR A 74 -1.54 -14.49 -26.08
N ASP A 75 -0.74 -15.50 -25.77
CA ASP A 75 0.70 -15.52 -25.97
C ASP A 75 1.15 -16.78 -26.72
N THR A 76 2.44 -17.09 -26.74
CA THR A 76 3.00 -18.26 -27.41
C THR A 76 2.56 -19.59 -26.80
N VAL A 77 2.05 -19.60 -25.57
CA VAL A 77 1.55 -20.79 -24.87
C VAL A 77 0.06 -21.02 -25.16
N GLY A 78 -0.67 -19.94 -25.48
CA GLY A 78 -2.11 -19.98 -25.79
C GLY A 78 -2.89 -18.84 -25.13
N ALA A 79 -4.22 -18.95 -25.18
CA ALA A 79 -5.10 -18.01 -24.52
C ALA A 79 -5.04 -18.20 -22.99
N TYR A 80 -5.04 -17.08 -22.25
CA TYR A 80 -4.93 -17.09 -20.79
C TYR A 80 -5.82 -16.04 -20.13
N VAL A 81 -6.12 -16.30 -18.87
CA VAL A 81 -6.65 -15.33 -17.90
C VAL A 81 -5.67 -15.23 -16.75
N ALA A 82 -5.20 -14.03 -16.46
CA ALA A 82 -4.38 -13.74 -15.30
C ALA A 82 -5.15 -12.82 -14.35
N SER A 83 -5.23 -13.18 -13.09
CA SER A 83 -5.81 -12.34 -12.03
C SER A 83 -4.76 -11.96 -11.02
N ARG A 84 -4.87 -10.74 -10.52
CA ARG A 84 -4.05 -10.22 -9.44
C ARG A 84 -4.95 -9.55 -8.42
N VAL A 85 -4.83 -9.97 -7.16
CA VAL A 85 -5.51 -9.35 -6.02
C VAL A 85 -4.46 -8.75 -5.12
N VAL A 86 -4.60 -7.48 -4.80
CA VAL A 86 -3.69 -6.74 -3.91
C VAL A 86 -4.46 -6.17 -2.74
N GLY A 87 -3.80 -6.08 -1.60
CA GLY A 87 -4.32 -5.40 -0.41
C GLY A 87 -3.17 -4.79 0.37
N ASP A 88 -3.36 -3.54 0.77
CA ASP A 88 -2.42 -2.83 1.65
C ASP A 88 -3.17 -2.34 2.89
N THR A 89 -2.50 -2.38 4.03
CA THR A 89 -2.99 -1.80 5.28
C THR A 89 -1.86 -1.02 5.94
N VAL A 90 -2.14 0.22 6.29
CA VAL A 90 -1.29 1.05 7.15
C VAL A 90 -2.01 1.18 8.47
N SER A 91 -1.36 0.80 9.56
CA SER A 91 -1.97 0.80 10.88
C SER A 91 -1.09 1.50 11.89
N GLY A 92 -1.63 2.58 12.49
CA GLY A 92 -0.99 3.33 13.56
C GLY A 92 0.40 3.88 13.20
N LEU A 93 0.65 4.20 11.92
CA LEU A 93 1.95 4.70 11.48
C LEU A 93 2.17 6.12 12.01
N LYS A 94 3.12 6.27 12.93
CA LYS A 94 3.45 7.53 13.59
C LYS A 94 4.77 8.08 13.09
N VAL A 95 4.74 9.27 12.49
CA VAL A 95 5.91 9.94 11.90
C VAL A 95 6.14 11.26 12.62
N PRO A 96 7.26 11.45 13.33
CA PRO A 96 7.60 12.74 13.94
C PRO A 96 7.72 13.84 12.88
N VAL A 97 7.31 15.05 13.24
CA VAL A 97 7.52 16.25 12.43
C VAL A 97 8.76 16.95 12.97
N ALA A 98 9.84 16.94 12.20
CA ALA A 98 11.06 17.68 12.53
C ALA A 98 11.46 18.55 11.35
N GLU A 99 11.77 19.81 11.62
CA GLU A 99 12.27 20.72 10.58
C GLU A 99 13.72 20.36 10.21
N GLY A 100 13.97 20.26 8.91
CA GLY A 100 15.33 20.09 8.35
C GLY A 100 16.03 18.75 8.60
N ARG A 101 15.33 17.72 9.15
CA ARG A 101 15.89 16.39 9.38
C ARG A 101 15.02 15.29 8.79
N ALA A 102 15.66 14.27 8.24
CA ALA A 102 14.97 13.03 7.91
C ALA A 102 14.49 12.37 9.21
N THR A 103 13.18 12.08 9.29
CA THR A 103 12.58 11.39 10.43
C THR A 103 12.10 10.01 9.99
N TYR A 104 12.27 9.04 10.88
CA TYR A 104 11.77 7.68 10.68
C TYR A 104 10.49 7.47 11.47
N PRO A 105 9.55 6.64 11.01
CA PRO A 105 8.36 6.31 11.76
C PRO A 105 8.72 5.69 13.11
N VAL A 106 8.14 6.20 14.19
CA VAL A 106 8.41 5.75 15.57
C VAL A 106 7.51 4.61 16.02
N ALA A 107 6.44 4.35 15.30
CA ALA A 107 5.52 3.24 15.56
C ALA A 107 4.67 2.92 14.33
N GLY A 108 3.99 1.79 14.38
CA GLY A 108 3.02 1.36 13.37
C GLY A 108 3.54 0.29 12.45
N SER A 109 2.66 -0.15 11.56
CA SER A 109 2.99 -1.19 10.58
C SER A 109 2.37 -0.91 9.22
N VAL A 110 3.02 -1.46 8.18
CA VAL A 110 2.51 -1.52 6.81
C VAL A 110 2.47 -2.97 6.39
N ILE A 111 1.28 -3.43 5.98
CA ILE A 111 1.06 -4.77 5.46
C ILE A 111 0.74 -4.65 3.98
N ARG A 112 1.39 -5.47 3.16
CA ARG A 112 1.08 -5.66 1.74
C ARG A 112 0.81 -7.12 1.48
N ALA A 113 -0.27 -7.42 0.78
CA ALA A 113 -0.64 -8.76 0.36
C ALA A 113 -0.89 -8.79 -1.15
N LEU A 114 -0.41 -9.84 -1.79
CA LEU A 114 -0.57 -10.08 -3.21
C LEU A 114 -0.89 -11.55 -3.45
N THR A 115 -1.93 -11.80 -4.23
CA THR A 115 -2.18 -13.10 -4.86
C THR A 115 -2.22 -12.91 -6.37
N ALA A 116 -1.47 -13.69 -7.10
CA ALA A 116 -1.48 -13.70 -8.57
C ALA A 116 -1.76 -15.12 -9.05
N THR A 117 -2.73 -15.26 -9.96
CA THR A 117 -3.13 -16.53 -10.55
C THR A 117 -3.13 -16.40 -12.06
N VAL A 118 -2.58 -17.40 -12.76
CA VAL A 118 -2.62 -17.50 -14.22
C VAL A 118 -3.23 -18.83 -14.59
N THR A 119 -4.18 -18.81 -15.52
CA THR A 119 -4.85 -19.98 -16.07
C THR A 119 -4.78 -19.93 -17.58
N TYR A 120 -4.15 -20.89 -18.22
CA TYR A 120 -4.20 -21.11 -19.65
C TYR A 120 -5.35 -22.03 -20.01
N THR A 121 -5.94 -21.83 -21.17
CA THR A 121 -7.01 -22.72 -21.67
C THR A 121 -6.53 -24.18 -21.69
N GLY A 122 -7.29 -25.06 -21.04
CA GLY A 122 -6.99 -26.49 -20.95
C GLY A 122 -5.84 -26.86 -20.01
N LYS A 123 -5.33 -25.92 -19.20
CA LYS A 123 -4.26 -26.18 -18.21
C LYS A 123 -4.70 -25.84 -16.79
N PRO A 124 -4.12 -26.51 -15.77
CA PRO A 124 -4.34 -26.13 -14.37
C PRO A 124 -3.90 -24.70 -14.08
N SER A 125 -4.61 -24.04 -13.16
CA SER A 125 -4.23 -22.73 -12.67
C SER A 125 -2.96 -22.77 -11.84
N VAL A 126 -2.09 -21.76 -12.01
CA VAL A 126 -0.89 -21.55 -11.18
C VAL A 126 -1.10 -20.30 -10.36
N SER A 127 -1.00 -20.43 -9.04
CA SER A 127 -1.15 -19.31 -8.10
C SER A 127 0.12 -19.06 -7.31
N ARG A 128 0.39 -17.79 -7.00
CA ARG A 128 1.50 -17.35 -6.15
C ARG A 128 1.00 -16.29 -5.18
N THR A 129 1.46 -16.40 -3.93
CA THR A 129 1.12 -15.45 -2.87
C THR A 129 2.38 -14.77 -2.34
N ARG A 130 2.23 -13.49 -1.96
CA ARG A 130 3.26 -12.73 -1.26
C ARG A 130 2.58 -11.85 -0.22
N ARG A 131 3.09 -11.91 1.01
CA ARG A 131 2.71 -11.01 2.09
C ARG A 131 3.98 -10.37 2.68
N GLU A 132 3.94 -9.08 2.90
CA GLU A 132 5.00 -8.30 3.53
C GLU A 132 4.42 -7.57 4.72
N VAL A 133 5.13 -7.58 5.83
CA VAL A 133 4.80 -6.80 7.03
C VAL A 133 6.03 -6.00 7.41
N VAL A 134 5.92 -4.69 7.37
CA VAL A 134 6.95 -3.76 7.85
C VAL A 134 6.48 -3.21 9.19
N THR A 135 7.33 -3.33 10.21
CA THR A 135 7.07 -2.77 11.55
C THR A 135 8.13 -1.74 11.88
N TYR A 136 7.70 -0.60 12.39
CA TYR A 136 8.53 0.56 12.71
C TYR A 136 8.64 0.74 14.21
N ASP A 137 9.81 1.16 14.69
CA ASP A 137 10.15 1.34 16.11
C ASP A 137 10.91 2.64 16.40
N GLY A 138 11.03 3.53 15.42
CA GLY A 138 11.77 4.80 15.53
C GLY A 138 13.22 4.71 15.09
N SER A 139 13.74 3.52 14.87
CA SER A 139 15.12 3.35 14.38
C SER A 139 15.23 3.60 12.86
N ALA A 140 16.46 3.79 12.39
CA ALA A 140 16.75 3.90 10.94
C ALA A 140 16.53 2.59 10.16
N THR A 141 16.14 1.50 10.86
CA THR A 141 15.96 0.16 10.29
C THR A 141 14.64 -0.44 10.77
N ALA A 142 13.71 -0.68 9.88
CA ALA A 142 12.46 -1.38 10.18
C ALA A 142 12.63 -2.90 10.09
N THR A 143 11.78 -3.62 10.81
CA THR A 143 11.65 -5.07 10.65
C THR A 143 10.72 -5.37 9.48
N LEU A 144 11.16 -6.21 8.55
CA LEU A 144 10.38 -6.67 7.40
C LEU A 144 10.23 -8.19 7.44
N VAL A 145 8.99 -8.66 7.51
CA VAL A 145 8.66 -10.08 7.39
C VAL A 145 8.05 -10.31 6.01
N ILE A 146 8.65 -11.22 5.23
CA ILE A 146 8.19 -11.59 3.89
C ILE A 146 7.75 -13.04 3.91
N THR A 147 6.49 -13.30 3.54
CA THR A 147 5.96 -14.63 3.30
C THR A 147 5.67 -14.81 1.82
N ARG A 148 6.25 -15.82 1.18
CA ARG A 148 6.02 -16.20 -0.22
C ARG A 148 5.61 -17.66 -0.31
N ASN A 149 4.42 -17.93 -0.83
CA ASN A 149 3.90 -19.30 -0.98
C ASN A 149 4.07 -20.15 0.31
N GLY A 150 3.77 -19.54 1.47
CA GLY A 150 3.90 -20.19 2.78
C GLY A 150 5.29 -20.11 3.42
N THR A 151 6.35 -19.81 2.70
CA THR A 151 7.71 -19.67 3.26
C THR A 151 7.95 -18.26 3.75
N THR A 152 8.39 -18.12 5.01
CA THR A 152 8.62 -16.84 5.68
C THR A 152 10.10 -16.57 5.89
N LYS A 153 10.50 -15.30 5.66
CA LYS A 153 11.83 -14.76 5.98
C LYS A 153 11.69 -13.46 6.73
N THR A 154 12.54 -13.23 7.72
CA THR A 154 12.66 -11.94 8.42
C THR A 154 13.88 -11.20 7.93
N CYS A 155 13.70 -9.93 7.63
CA CYS A 155 14.73 -9.06 7.06
C CYS A 155 14.81 -7.77 7.87
N LYS A 156 15.97 -7.13 7.83
CA LYS A 156 16.15 -5.73 8.22
C LYS A 156 16.02 -4.84 6.98
N LEU A 157 15.20 -3.80 7.09
CA LEU A 157 14.95 -2.84 6.03
C LEU A 157 15.55 -1.48 6.41
N PRO A 158 16.77 -1.12 5.96
CA PRO A 158 17.32 0.22 6.15
C PRO A 158 16.43 1.26 5.47
N LEU A 159 15.89 2.21 6.23
CA LEU A 159 14.93 3.19 5.72
C LEU A 159 15.57 4.25 4.82
N SER A 160 16.88 4.46 4.93
CA SER A 160 17.64 5.36 4.08
C SER A 160 17.85 4.85 2.64
N HIS A 161 17.89 3.51 2.45
CA HIS A 161 18.23 2.90 1.15
C HIS A 161 17.13 2.01 0.59
N GLY A 162 16.14 1.60 1.42
CA GLY A 162 15.01 0.78 1.03
C GLY A 162 15.33 -0.65 0.56
N LYS A 163 16.60 -1.11 0.66
CA LYS A 163 17.04 -2.43 0.22
C LYS A 163 17.10 -3.39 1.41
N PRO A 164 16.21 -4.42 1.48
CA PRO A 164 16.18 -5.32 2.62
C PRO A 164 17.38 -6.25 2.65
N VAL A 165 17.87 -6.54 3.88
CA VAL A 165 18.88 -7.56 4.17
C VAL A 165 18.20 -8.68 4.93
N CYS A 166 18.10 -9.86 4.32
CA CYS A 166 17.42 -11.03 4.87
C CYS A 166 18.42 -12.07 5.40
N GLN A 167 18.04 -12.71 6.48
CA GLN A 167 18.70 -13.89 7.03
C GLN A 167 17.91 -15.15 6.68
#